data_58e69a4312b6b0791dbad322de72dbd5
#
_entry.id   58e69a4312b6b0791dbad322de72dbd5
#
_cell.length_a   1.000
_cell.length_b   1.000
_cell.length_c   1.000
_cell.angle_alpha   90.00
_cell.angle_beta   90.00
_cell.angle_gamma   90.00
#
_symmetry.space_group_name_H-M   'P 1'
#
loop_
_entity.id
_entity.type
_entity.pdbx_description
1 polymer ?
#
loop_
_entity_poly.entity_id
_entity_poly.type
_entity_poly.pdbx_seq_one_letter_code
_entity_poly.pdbx_strand_id
1 'polypeptide(L)'
;MGRTMTLVYGVLVYVLFLGTFVYFIGFAAGFGFMPNSVNSGTAAPTTQAMLINLAMLGLFAVQHFVMARPAFKRRWTRIIPATIERSTYVLATTLIVLLLMWQWQPLPGLMWHVAHPVGAYGLWGLWGVGWIVMLYSTFLVDHFDLFGLRQVYLCWRGVPYTDVQFKMRSLYCYVRHPMMVGFIIAFWATPKMSAGHLLFAAAATGMILIGIQLEERDLLAAHGASYEEFRRRVPMLIPRLSGAAPITASAEAKS
;
A
#
# COMPACT_ATOMS: atom_id res chain seq x y z
N MET A 1 -16.43 -23.20 -6.98
CA MET A 1 -16.91 -21.95 -7.60
C MET A 1 -16.68 -22.03 -9.11
N GLY A 2 -17.68 -21.71 -9.96
CA GLY A 2 -17.52 -21.72 -11.42
C GLY A 2 -16.55 -20.62 -11.89
N ARG A 3 -15.87 -20.82 -13.03
CA ARG A 3 -14.87 -19.86 -13.56
C ARG A 3 -15.41 -18.43 -13.72
N THR A 4 -16.64 -18.31 -14.23
CA THR A 4 -17.31 -16.99 -14.40
C THR A 4 -17.59 -16.32 -13.05
N MET A 5 -18.05 -17.08 -12.06
CA MET A 5 -18.30 -16.56 -10.71
C MET A 5 -17.00 -16.09 -10.04
N THR A 6 -15.88 -16.79 -10.26
CA THR A 6 -14.54 -16.38 -9.81
C THR A 6 -14.13 -15.03 -10.41
N LEU A 7 -14.35 -14.84 -11.72
CA LEU A 7 -14.05 -13.57 -12.39
C LEU A 7 -14.94 -12.44 -11.86
N VAL A 8 -16.25 -12.65 -11.77
CA VAL A 8 -17.21 -11.64 -11.25
C VAL A 8 -16.82 -11.21 -9.83
N TYR A 9 -16.50 -12.18 -8.95
CA TYR A 9 -16.02 -11.89 -7.60
C TYR A 9 -14.77 -11.00 -7.60
N GLY A 10 -13.73 -11.35 -8.37
CA GLY A 10 -12.50 -10.58 -8.42
C GLY A 10 -12.71 -9.17 -9.00
N VAL A 11 -13.55 -9.02 -10.02
CA VAL A 11 -13.88 -7.72 -10.61
C VAL A 11 -14.65 -6.85 -9.62
N LEU A 12 -15.65 -7.38 -8.92
CA LEU A 12 -16.41 -6.63 -7.90
C LEU A 12 -15.50 -6.16 -6.75
N VAL A 13 -14.62 -7.04 -6.27
CA VAL A 13 -13.63 -6.68 -5.24
C VAL A 13 -12.70 -5.56 -5.73
N TYR A 14 -12.22 -5.66 -6.96
CA TYR A 14 -11.33 -4.65 -7.53
C TYR A 14 -12.02 -3.29 -7.70
N VAL A 15 -13.27 -3.26 -8.16
CA VAL A 15 -14.06 -2.02 -8.27
C VAL A 15 -14.30 -1.40 -6.91
N LEU A 16 -14.66 -2.22 -5.90
CA LEU A 16 -14.82 -1.75 -4.52
C LEU A 16 -13.50 -1.18 -3.98
N PHE A 17 -12.38 -1.88 -4.21
CA PHE A 17 -11.05 -1.39 -3.85
C PHE A 17 -10.74 -0.04 -4.50
N LEU A 18 -10.96 0.13 -5.80
CA LEU A 18 -10.69 1.39 -6.50
C LEU A 18 -11.53 2.54 -5.92
N GLY A 19 -12.82 2.34 -5.71
CA GLY A 19 -13.70 3.36 -5.11
C GLY A 19 -13.24 3.74 -3.70
N THR A 20 -12.90 2.73 -2.88
CA THR A 20 -12.36 2.95 -1.53
C THR A 20 -11.01 3.67 -1.58
N PHE A 21 -10.16 3.33 -2.53
CA PHE A 21 -8.84 3.94 -2.66
C PHE A 21 -8.93 5.41 -3.08
N VAL A 22 -9.82 5.76 -4.03
CA VAL A 22 -10.07 7.15 -4.41
C VAL A 22 -10.61 7.95 -3.22
N TYR A 23 -11.54 7.38 -2.44
CA TYR A 23 -12.02 8.00 -1.21
C TYR A 23 -10.88 8.17 -0.17
N PHE A 24 -10.02 7.17 -0.02
CA PHE A 24 -8.86 7.19 0.89
C PHE A 24 -7.86 8.30 0.54
N ILE A 25 -7.64 8.59 -0.74
CA ILE A 25 -6.79 9.72 -1.17
C ILE A 25 -7.32 11.05 -0.60
N GLY A 26 -8.63 11.29 -0.73
CA GLY A 26 -9.26 12.50 -0.17
C GLY A 26 -9.30 12.50 1.36
N PHE A 27 -9.55 11.33 1.97
CA PHE A 27 -9.50 11.15 3.42
C PHE A 27 -8.12 11.51 3.98
N ALA A 28 -7.05 10.97 3.42
CA ALA A 28 -5.66 11.22 3.84
C ALA A 28 -5.21 12.66 3.57
N ALA A 29 -5.74 13.32 2.53
CA ALA A 29 -5.51 14.73 2.26
C ALA A 29 -6.17 15.66 3.30
N GLY A 30 -7.17 15.16 4.02
CA GLY A 30 -7.92 15.96 5.00
C GLY A 30 -8.82 17.01 4.35
N PHE A 31 -9.37 16.74 3.15
CA PHE A 31 -10.27 17.68 2.47
C PHE A 31 -11.53 17.95 3.27
N GLY A 32 -11.80 19.24 3.53
CA GLY A 32 -12.91 19.67 4.39
C GLY A 32 -14.31 19.44 3.82
N PHE A 33 -14.43 19.13 2.51
CA PHE A 33 -15.71 18.78 1.89
C PHE A 33 -16.09 17.31 2.08
N MET A 34 -15.17 16.47 2.58
CA MET A 34 -15.46 15.06 2.84
C MET A 34 -16.18 14.88 4.17
N PRO A 35 -17.18 13.99 4.24
CA PRO A 35 -17.88 13.69 5.50
C PRO A 35 -16.91 13.22 6.59
N ASN A 36 -15.99 12.33 6.24
CA ASN A 36 -14.92 11.83 7.10
C ASN A 36 -13.57 11.99 6.42
N SER A 37 -12.61 12.55 7.15
CA SER A 37 -11.21 12.64 6.74
C SER A 37 -10.30 12.60 7.96
N VAL A 38 -8.99 12.63 7.78
CA VAL A 38 -8.06 12.76 8.93
C VAL A 38 -8.32 14.03 9.77
N ASN A 39 -9.03 15.02 9.20
CA ASN A 39 -9.31 16.32 9.82
C ASN A 39 -10.80 16.55 10.11
N SER A 40 -11.71 15.69 9.64
CA SER A 40 -13.17 15.85 9.78
C SER A 40 -13.83 14.52 10.14
N GLY A 41 -14.96 14.59 10.84
CA GLY A 41 -15.74 13.44 11.31
C GLY A 41 -16.41 13.72 12.63
N THR A 42 -16.90 12.69 13.32
CA THR A 42 -17.53 12.80 14.63
C THR A 42 -16.50 13.14 15.69
N ALA A 43 -16.67 14.29 16.35
CA ALA A 43 -15.79 14.70 17.45
C ALA A 43 -16.04 13.85 18.71
N ALA A 44 -14.97 13.48 19.39
CA ALA A 44 -15.00 12.78 20.67
C ALA A 44 -13.94 13.35 21.62
N PRO A 45 -14.00 13.01 22.93
CA PRO A 45 -12.93 13.34 23.87
C PRO A 45 -11.57 12.85 23.34
N THR A 46 -10.53 13.66 23.47
CA THR A 46 -9.19 13.41 22.86
C THR A 46 -8.66 12.02 23.17
N THR A 47 -8.77 11.56 24.42
CA THR A 47 -8.30 10.22 24.81
C THR A 47 -9.08 9.12 24.09
N GLN A 48 -10.41 9.25 24.01
CA GLN A 48 -11.26 8.29 23.29
C GLN A 48 -10.92 8.27 21.80
N ALA A 49 -10.80 9.45 21.17
CA ALA A 49 -10.41 9.58 19.76
C ALA A 49 -9.06 8.93 19.49
N MET A 50 -8.07 9.14 20.34
CA MET A 50 -6.74 8.53 20.23
C MET A 50 -6.82 7.01 20.33
N LEU A 51 -7.54 6.46 21.30
CA LEU A 51 -7.69 5.01 21.47
C LEU A 51 -8.39 4.35 20.28
N ILE A 52 -9.48 4.95 19.78
CA ILE A 52 -10.20 4.43 18.61
C ILE A 52 -9.31 4.48 17.37
N ASN A 53 -8.64 5.59 17.09
CA ASN A 53 -7.77 5.73 15.94
C ASN A 53 -6.61 4.73 15.99
N LEU A 54 -5.96 4.57 17.14
CA LEU A 54 -4.89 3.58 17.31
C LEU A 54 -5.41 2.14 17.19
N ALA A 55 -6.59 1.84 17.70
CA ALA A 55 -7.21 0.52 17.55
C ALA A 55 -7.51 0.20 16.08
N MET A 56 -8.03 1.17 15.31
CA MET A 56 -8.31 1.00 13.88
C MET A 56 -7.02 0.84 13.07
N LEU A 57 -6.00 1.64 13.33
CA LEU A 57 -4.68 1.50 12.71
C LEU A 57 -4.03 0.16 13.08
N GLY A 58 -4.14 -0.28 14.33
CA GLY A 58 -3.65 -1.58 14.78
C GLY A 58 -4.40 -2.74 14.11
N LEU A 59 -5.72 -2.65 13.98
CA LEU A 59 -6.53 -3.65 13.28
C LEU A 59 -6.09 -3.79 11.81
N PHE A 60 -5.92 -2.65 11.13
CA PHE A 60 -5.40 -2.63 9.76
C PHE A 60 -4.01 -3.28 9.69
N ALA A 61 -3.09 -2.89 10.57
CA ALA A 61 -1.72 -3.43 10.58
C ALA A 61 -1.71 -4.95 10.79
N VAL A 62 -2.47 -5.44 11.77
CA VAL A 62 -2.54 -6.89 12.07
C VAL A 62 -3.09 -7.66 10.88
N GLN A 63 -4.24 -7.25 10.33
CA GLN A 63 -4.83 -7.94 9.19
C GLN A 63 -3.87 -7.92 7.99
N HIS A 64 -3.36 -6.74 7.64
CA HIS A 64 -2.52 -6.55 6.46
C HIS A 64 -1.23 -7.38 6.55
N PHE A 65 -0.53 -7.31 7.69
CA PHE A 65 0.71 -8.05 7.85
C PHE A 65 0.49 -9.56 7.98
N VAL A 66 -0.51 -9.99 8.75
CA VAL A 66 -0.74 -11.42 8.96
C VAL A 66 -1.18 -12.10 7.67
N MET A 67 -2.17 -11.53 6.96
CA MET A 67 -2.66 -12.13 5.72
C MET A 67 -1.64 -12.09 4.57
N ALA A 68 -0.70 -11.15 4.59
CA ALA A 68 0.38 -11.10 3.60
C ALA A 68 1.41 -12.23 3.76
N ARG A 69 1.51 -12.89 4.94
CA ARG A 69 2.56 -13.90 5.21
C ARG A 69 2.35 -15.22 4.45
N PRO A 70 3.43 -15.82 3.92
CA PRO A 70 3.36 -17.13 3.27
C PRO A 70 2.75 -18.22 4.16
N ALA A 71 3.03 -18.20 5.46
CA ALA A 71 2.47 -19.14 6.42
C ALA A 71 0.94 -19.03 6.55
N PHE A 72 0.39 -17.81 6.54
CA PHE A 72 -1.04 -17.57 6.54
C PHE A 72 -1.66 -18.04 5.22
N LYS A 73 -1.09 -17.64 4.08
CA LYS A 73 -1.57 -18.04 2.75
C LYS A 73 -1.68 -19.55 2.60
N ARG A 74 -0.65 -20.32 3.03
CA ARG A 74 -0.68 -21.79 2.99
C ARG A 74 -1.81 -22.40 3.82
N ARG A 75 -2.21 -21.79 4.95
CA ARG A 75 -3.34 -22.24 5.76
C ARG A 75 -4.66 -21.82 5.13
N TRP A 76 -4.72 -20.58 4.67
CA TRP A 76 -5.92 -19.96 4.12
C TRP A 76 -6.38 -20.61 2.82
N THR A 77 -5.45 -20.99 1.96
CA THR A 77 -5.73 -21.69 0.70
C THR A 77 -6.21 -23.14 0.88
N ARG A 78 -6.22 -23.67 2.11
CA ARG A 78 -6.94 -24.92 2.43
C ARG A 78 -8.45 -24.72 2.58
N ILE A 79 -8.88 -23.48 2.83
CA ILE A 79 -10.28 -23.11 3.07
C ILE A 79 -10.88 -22.47 1.82
N ILE A 80 -10.15 -21.54 1.19
CA ILE A 80 -10.58 -20.84 -0.02
C ILE A 80 -9.73 -21.25 -1.23
N PRO A 81 -10.32 -21.27 -2.43
CA PRO A 81 -9.55 -21.53 -3.66
C PRO A 81 -8.39 -20.56 -3.86
N ALA A 82 -7.22 -21.07 -4.24
CA ALA A 82 -6.03 -20.25 -4.50
C ALA A 82 -6.26 -19.14 -5.55
N THR A 83 -7.20 -19.38 -6.49
CA THR A 83 -7.56 -18.42 -7.55
C THR A 83 -8.21 -17.14 -7.05
N ILE A 84 -8.83 -17.15 -5.86
CA ILE A 84 -9.48 -15.98 -5.25
C ILE A 84 -8.77 -15.50 -3.97
N GLU A 85 -7.68 -16.15 -3.58
CA GLU A 85 -6.96 -15.83 -2.35
C GLU A 85 -6.56 -14.35 -2.32
N ARG A 86 -5.94 -13.88 -3.41
CA ARG A 86 -5.48 -12.49 -3.51
C ARG A 86 -6.64 -11.49 -3.51
N SER A 87 -7.71 -11.76 -4.26
CA SER A 87 -8.91 -10.92 -4.23
C SER A 87 -9.55 -10.88 -2.84
N THR A 88 -9.58 -12.01 -2.11
CA THR A 88 -10.10 -12.05 -0.73
C THR A 88 -9.23 -11.26 0.25
N TYR A 89 -7.92 -11.30 0.09
CA TYR A 89 -7.00 -10.43 0.84
C TYR A 89 -7.29 -8.95 0.57
N VAL A 90 -7.45 -8.56 -0.70
CA VAL A 90 -7.79 -7.19 -1.10
C VAL A 90 -9.15 -6.78 -0.51
N LEU A 91 -10.16 -7.66 -0.56
CA LEU A 91 -11.47 -7.40 0.04
C LEU A 91 -11.37 -7.15 1.55
N ALA A 92 -10.67 -8.01 2.28
CA ALA A 92 -10.50 -7.86 3.73
C ALA A 92 -9.80 -6.53 4.08
N THR A 93 -8.73 -6.20 3.35
CA THR A 93 -8.02 -4.92 3.49
C THR A 93 -8.93 -3.73 3.19
N THR A 94 -9.70 -3.80 2.11
CA THR A 94 -10.64 -2.74 1.71
C THR A 94 -11.71 -2.50 2.77
N LEU A 95 -12.31 -3.56 3.31
CA LEU A 95 -13.33 -3.44 4.36
C LEU A 95 -12.77 -2.83 5.66
N ILE A 96 -11.55 -3.17 6.04
CA ILE A 96 -10.90 -2.60 7.22
C ILE A 96 -10.51 -1.13 6.98
N VAL A 97 -10.05 -0.77 5.78
CA VAL A 97 -9.79 0.64 5.42
C VAL A 97 -11.09 1.46 5.43
N LEU A 98 -12.20 0.91 4.90
CA LEU A 98 -13.52 1.56 5.01
C LEU A 98 -13.95 1.74 6.47
N LEU A 99 -13.78 0.72 7.30
CA LEU A 99 -14.08 0.79 8.72
C LEU A 99 -13.21 1.84 9.43
N LEU A 100 -11.90 1.87 9.12
CA LEU A 100 -10.98 2.87 9.65
C LEU A 100 -11.43 4.29 9.28
N MET A 101 -11.74 4.55 8.01
CA MET A 101 -12.19 5.86 7.54
C MET A 101 -13.53 6.25 8.18
N TRP A 102 -14.44 5.30 8.36
CA TRP A 102 -15.74 5.55 9.01
C TRP A 102 -15.61 5.84 10.50
N GLN A 103 -14.75 5.13 11.22
CA GLN A 103 -14.57 5.24 12.67
C GLN A 103 -13.53 6.29 13.06
N TRP A 104 -12.80 6.86 12.09
CA TRP A 104 -11.79 7.85 12.38
C TRP A 104 -12.35 9.06 13.09
N GLN A 105 -11.71 9.45 14.18
CA GLN A 105 -12.11 10.60 14.97
C GLN A 105 -11.05 11.68 14.89
N PRO A 106 -11.40 12.90 14.42
CA PRO A 106 -10.44 13.98 14.27
C PRO A 106 -9.88 14.37 15.65
N LEU A 107 -8.56 14.53 15.73
CA LEU A 107 -7.90 15.07 16.90
C LEU A 107 -7.68 16.57 16.73
N PRO A 108 -8.08 17.38 17.73
CA PRO A 108 -7.84 18.82 17.70
C PRO A 108 -6.35 19.11 17.81
N GLY A 109 -5.96 20.34 17.43
CA GLY A 109 -4.59 20.83 17.47
C GLY A 109 -3.98 20.98 16.09
N LEU A 110 -3.35 22.12 15.89
CA LEU A 110 -2.63 22.47 14.67
C LEU A 110 -1.14 22.32 14.92
N MET A 111 -0.48 21.44 14.17
CA MET A 111 0.97 21.22 14.29
C MET A 111 1.75 22.20 13.43
N TRP A 112 1.32 22.40 12.17
CA TRP A 112 1.83 23.47 11.30
C TRP A 112 0.77 23.91 10.29
N HIS A 113 0.95 25.15 9.81
CA HIS A 113 0.17 25.72 8.73
C HIS A 113 1.08 26.57 7.83
N VAL A 114 1.25 26.17 6.59
CA VAL A 114 1.96 26.92 5.56
C VAL A 114 0.96 27.83 4.87
N ALA A 115 0.87 29.08 5.33
CA ALA A 115 -0.08 30.07 4.82
C ALA A 115 0.36 30.70 3.49
N HIS A 116 1.67 30.74 3.20
CA HIS A 116 2.18 31.32 1.97
C HIS A 116 1.75 30.48 0.74
N PRO A 117 1.06 31.09 -0.27
CA PRO A 117 0.47 30.35 -1.37
C PRO A 117 1.47 29.47 -2.14
N VAL A 118 2.67 29.96 -2.45
CA VAL A 118 3.69 29.19 -3.18
C VAL A 118 4.10 27.95 -2.39
N GLY A 119 4.28 28.07 -1.07
CA GLY A 119 4.59 26.94 -0.20
C GLY A 119 3.45 25.93 -0.14
N ALA A 120 2.21 26.41 -0.01
CA ALA A 120 1.03 25.55 0.02
C ALA A 120 0.84 24.79 -1.31
N TYR A 121 0.94 25.48 -2.46
CA TYR A 121 0.87 24.82 -3.78
C TYR A 121 2.03 23.85 -4.01
N GLY A 122 3.24 24.19 -3.55
CA GLY A 122 4.40 23.30 -3.60
C GLY A 122 4.16 21.99 -2.83
N LEU A 123 3.58 22.07 -1.63
CA LEU A 123 3.22 20.89 -0.83
C LEU A 123 2.10 20.05 -1.48
N TRP A 124 1.07 20.69 -2.05
CA TRP A 124 0.04 19.97 -2.82
C TRP A 124 0.61 19.31 -4.09
N GLY A 125 1.55 19.98 -4.76
CA GLY A 125 2.28 19.39 -5.89
C GLY A 125 3.06 18.14 -5.46
N LEU A 126 3.78 18.22 -4.34
CA LEU A 126 4.54 17.11 -3.78
C LEU A 126 3.61 15.96 -3.33
N TRP A 127 2.46 16.27 -2.72
CA TRP A 127 1.40 15.31 -2.41
C TRP A 127 0.94 14.55 -3.65
N GLY A 128 0.66 15.27 -4.74
CA GLY A 128 0.27 14.65 -6.03
C GLY A 128 1.37 13.76 -6.60
N VAL A 129 2.64 14.20 -6.53
CA VAL A 129 3.80 13.38 -6.93
C VAL A 129 3.86 12.09 -6.11
N GLY A 130 3.61 12.15 -4.80
CA GLY A 130 3.55 10.96 -3.94
C GLY A 130 2.57 9.91 -4.47
N TRP A 131 1.34 10.32 -4.79
CA TRP A 131 0.32 9.41 -5.34
C TRP A 131 0.68 8.88 -6.74
N ILE A 132 1.27 9.71 -7.60
CA ILE A 132 1.74 9.29 -8.93
C ILE A 132 2.85 8.24 -8.79
N VAL A 133 3.83 8.47 -7.93
CA VAL A 133 4.94 7.52 -7.67
C VAL A 133 4.38 6.21 -7.15
N MET A 134 3.44 6.25 -6.19
CA MET A 134 2.80 5.05 -5.64
C MET A 134 2.06 4.28 -6.73
N LEU A 135 1.18 4.94 -7.49
CA LEU A 135 0.39 4.31 -8.55
C LEU A 135 1.29 3.75 -9.67
N TYR A 136 2.25 4.52 -10.14
CA TYR A 136 3.21 4.08 -11.16
C TYR A 136 3.98 2.84 -10.70
N SER A 137 4.37 2.78 -9.42
CA SER A 137 5.08 1.63 -8.85
C SER A 137 4.26 0.34 -8.90
N THR A 138 2.92 0.41 -8.77
CA THR A 138 2.07 -0.78 -8.90
C THR A 138 2.13 -1.39 -10.30
N PHE A 139 2.21 -0.55 -11.35
CA PHE A 139 2.36 -1.02 -12.74
C PHE A 139 3.76 -1.55 -13.05
N LEU A 140 4.78 -1.09 -12.33
CA LEU A 140 6.12 -1.64 -12.48
C LEU A 140 6.23 -3.07 -11.95
N VAL A 141 5.45 -3.42 -10.92
CA VAL A 141 5.39 -4.80 -10.37
C VAL A 141 4.49 -5.69 -11.22
N ASP A 142 3.27 -5.42 -11.32
CA ASP A 142 2.12 -5.91 -12.10
C ASP A 142 0.84 -5.54 -11.34
N HIS A 143 0.23 -4.43 -11.73
CA HIS A 143 -0.93 -3.85 -11.06
C HIS A 143 -2.07 -4.86 -10.90
N PHE A 144 -2.40 -5.58 -11.96
CA PHE A 144 -3.53 -6.51 -11.96
C PHE A 144 -3.26 -7.78 -11.14
N ASP A 145 -2.02 -8.22 -11.10
CA ASP A 145 -1.60 -9.33 -10.24
C ASP A 145 -1.62 -8.92 -8.76
N LEU A 146 -1.11 -7.71 -8.47
CA LEU A 146 -1.06 -7.17 -7.11
C LEU A 146 -2.43 -7.11 -6.44
N PHE A 147 -3.48 -6.82 -7.21
CA PHE A 147 -4.86 -6.68 -6.72
C PHE A 147 -5.77 -7.89 -7.02
N GLY A 148 -5.23 -8.99 -7.53
CA GLY A 148 -5.95 -10.26 -7.67
C GLY A 148 -6.75 -10.43 -8.97
N LEU A 149 -6.77 -9.43 -9.87
CA LEU A 149 -7.49 -9.52 -11.14
C LEU A 149 -6.84 -10.53 -12.11
N ARG A 150 -5.51 -10.58 -12.17
CA ARG A 150 -4.80 -11.51 -13.06
C ARG A 150 -5.10 -12.96 -12.71
N GLN A 151 -5.15 -13.32 -11.42
CA GLN A 151 -5.45 -14.67 -10.95
C GLN A 151 -6.85 -15.12 -11.39
N VAL A 152 -7.87 -14.28 -11.16
CA VAL A 152 -9.25 -14.61 -11.53
C VAL A 152 -9.47 -14.61 -13.04
N TYR A 153 -8.79 -13.73 -13.78
CA TYR A 153 -8.82 -13.71 -15.25
C TYR A 153 -8.21 -14.97 -15.87
N LEU A 154 -7.02 -15.38 -15.41
CA LEU A 154 -6.38 -16.62 -15.87
C LEU A 154 -7.24 -17.85 -15.55
N CYS A 155 -7.84 -17.90 -14.36
CA CYS A 155 -8.78 -18.96 -13.99
C CYS A 155 -9.98 -18.99 -14.96
N TRP A 156 -10.56 -17.84 -15.29
CA TRP A 156 -11.67 -17.75 -16.24
C TRP A 156 -11.27 -18.25 -17.64
N ARG A 157 -10.08 -17.87 -18.11
CA ARG A 157 -9.51 -18.33 -19.37
C ARG A 157 -9.12 -19.81 -19.38
N GLY A 158 -9.07 -20.46 -18.21
CA GLY A 158 -8.60 -21.83 -18.08
C GLY A 158 -7.08 -22.00 -18.25
N VAL A 159 -6.32 -20.90 -18.06
CA VAL A 159 -4.86 -20.88 -18.12
C VAL A 159 -4.29 -21.01 -16.70
N PRO A 160 -3.29 -21.88 -16.49
CA PRO A 160 -2.60 -21.96 -15.19
C PRO A 160 -2.00 -20.62 -14.77
N TYR A 161 -2.08 -20.33 -13.45
CA TYR A 161 -1.40 -19.15 -12.91
C TYR A 161 0.12 -19.35 -12.96
N THR A 162 0.82 -18.29 -13.34
CA THR A 162 2.29 -18.21 -13.34
C THR A 162 2.72 -17.02 -12.50
N ASP A 163 3.71 -17.22 -11.62
CA ASP A 163 4.24 -16.14 -10.79
C ASP A 163 4.84 -15.01 -11.64
N VAL A 164 4.61 -13.78 -11.20
CA VAL A 164 5.22 -12.60 -11.83
C VAL A 164 6.68 -12.53 -11.41
N GLN A 165 7.56 -12.54 -12.39
CA GLN A 165 8.99 -12.40 -12.14
C GLN A 165 9.33 -10.98 -11.70
N PHE A 166 10.11 -10.85 -10.64
CA PHE A 166 10.66 -9.56 -10.21
C PHE A 166 11.59 -8.99 -11.29
N LYS A 167 11.36 -7.75 -11.69
CA LYS A 167 12.18 -7.03 -12.67
C LYS A 167 12.68 -5.72 -12.07
N MET A 168 13.98 -5.57 -11.95
CA MET A 168 14.60 -4.31 -11.56
C MET A 168 14.57 -3.33 -12.74
N ARG A 169 13.62 -2.39 -12.72
CA ARG A 169 13.47 -1.37 -13.78
C ARG A 169 12.94 -0.06 -13.22
N SER A 170 13.24 1.05 -13.91
CA SER A 170 12.73 2.38 -13.59
C SER A 170 13.00 2.76 -12.12
N LEU A 171 11.99 3.10 -11.33
CA LEU A 171 12.11 3.53 -9.93
C LEU A 171 12.81 2.49 -9.03
N TYR A 172 12.70 1.19 -9.35
CA TYR A 172 13.38 0.11 -8.62
C TYR A 172 14.90 0.09 -8.81
N CYS A 173 15.44 0.88 -9.74
CA CYS A 173 16.89 1.11 -9.85
C CYS A 173 17.40 2.15 -8.83
N TYR A 174 16.52 2.98 -8.29
CA TYR A 174 16.87 4.08 -7.36
C TYR A 174 16.53 3.77 -5.91
N VAL A 175 15.40 3.09 -5.66
CA VAL A 175 14.97 2.64 -4.33
C VAL A 175 14.29 1.27 -4.43
N ARG A 176 14.43 0.43 -3.39
CA ARG A 176 13.81 -0.90 -3.39
C ARG A 176 12.29 -0.86 -3.20
N HIS A 177 11.77 0.16 -2.50
CA HIS A 177 10.35 0.27 -2.17
C HIS A 177 9.74 1.61 -2.65
N PRO A 178 9.71 1.88 -3.98
CA PRO A 178 9.23 3.16 -4.50
C PRO A 178 7.76 3.42 -4.19
N MET A 179 6.91 2.39 -4.13
CA MET A 179 5.50 2.51 -3.73
C MET A 179 5.38 3.08 -2.31
N MET A 180 6.22 2.61 -1.39
CA MET A 180 6.25 3.07 0.01
C MET A 180 6.77 4.51 0.12
N VAL A 181 7.75 4.88 -0.70
CA VAL A 181 8.19 6.28 -0.83
C VAL A 181 7.03 7.18 -1.26
N GLY A 182 6.26 6.75 -2.26
CA GLY A 182 5.07 7.49 -2.71
C GLY A 182 4.05 7.72 -1.59
N PHE A 183 3.73 6.70 -0.81
CA PHE A 183 2.83 6.82 0.35
C PHE A 183 3.38 7.77 1.42
N ILE A 184 4.66 7.65 1.79
CA ILE A 184 5.27 8.53 2.79
C ILE A 184 5.19 9.98 2.32
N ILE A 185 5.59 10.29 1.08
CA ILE A 185 5.46 11.63 0.52
C ILE A 185 4.02 12.13 0.61
N ALA A 186 3.05 11.33 0.16
CA ALA A 186 1.63 11.71 0.14
C ALA A 186 1.05 11.96 1.54
N PHE A 187 1.48 11.22 2.57
CA PHE A 187 0.96 11.39 3.93
C PHE A 187 1.57 12.58 4.67
N TRP A 188 2.79 12.98 4.32
CA TRP A 188 3.49 14.10 4.99
C TRP A 188 3.41 15.43 4.23
N ALA A 189 3.20 15.41 2.93
CA ALA A 189 3.16 16.62 2.11
C ALA A 189 1.79 17.30 2.19
N THR A 190 1.53 18.01 3.30
CA THR A 190 0.31 18.78 3.52
C THR A 190 0.64 20.20 4.00
N PRO A 191 -0.03 21.25 3.48
CA PRO A 191 0.14 22.60 3.99
C PRO A 191 -0.47 22.81 5.37
N LYS A 192 -1.42 21.95 5.78
CA LYS A 192 -2.06 22.03 7.10
C LYS A 192 -2.02 20.67 7.76
N MET A 193 -1.18 20.53 8.79
CA MET A 193 -1.04 19.30 9.59
C MET A 193 -1.78 19.47 10.92
N SER A 194 -2.82 18.69 11.11
CA SER A 194 -3.47 18.57 12.44
C SER A 194 -2.82 17.48 13.28
N ALA A 195 -3.14 17.42 14.58
CA ALA A 195 -2.69 16.34 15.45
C ALA A 195 -3.20 14.95 14.96
N GLY A 196 -4.44 14.89 14.45
CA GLY A 196 -4.99 13.66 13.88
C GLY A 196 -4.26 13.24 12.61
N HIS A 197 -3.97 14.17 11.71
CA HIS A 197 -3.19 13.89 10.51
C HIS A 197 -1.76 13.44 10.85
N LEU A 198 -1.11 14.10 11.83
CA LEU A 198 0.21 13.70 12.29
C LEU A 198 0.21 12.27 12.86
N LEU A 199 -0.79 11.92 13.69
CA LEU A 199 -0.95 10.56 14.20
C LEU A 199 -1.08 9.55 13.06
N PHE A 200 -1.92 9.84 12.07
CA PHE A 200 -2.10 9.00 10.90
C PHE A 200 -0.79 8.83 10.11
N ALA A 201 -0.13 9.92 9.74
CA ALA A 201 1.11 9.91 8.95
C ALA A 201 2.24 9.18 9.67
N ALA A 202 2.41 9.43 10.98
CA ALA A 202 3.45 8.78 11.79
C ALA A 202 3.19 7.28 11.95
N ALA A 203 1.95 6.89 12.30
CA ALA A 203 1.59 5.48 12.43
C ALA A 203 1.68 4.74 11.10
N ALA A 204 1.19 5.33 10.00
CA ALA A 204 1.31 4.77 8.66
C ALA A 204 2.79 4.59 8.25
N THR A 205 3.65 5.58 8.54
CA THR A 205 5.09 5.47 8.28
C THR A 205 5.72 4.33 9.10
N GLY A 206 5.37 4.21 10.39
CA GLY A 206 5.81 3.10 11.23
C GLY A 206 5.38 1.73 10.67
N MET A 207 4.12 1.61 10.24
CA MET A 207 3.61 0.39 9.61
C MET A 207 4.33 0.08 8.29
N ILE A 208 4.61 1.09 7.46
CA ILE A 208 5.40 0.93 6.23
C ILE A 208 6.79 0.36 6.54
N LEU A 209 7.49 0.93 7.52
CA LEU A 209 8.83 0.45 7.89
C LEU A 209 8.83 -0.99 8.40
N ILE A 210 7.84 -1.35 9.22
CA ILE A 210 7.65 -2.74 9.68
C ILE A 210 7.33 -3.66 8.50
N GLY A 211 6.42 -3.23 7.62
CA GLY A 211 6.03 -3.98 6.42
C GLY A 211 7.21 -4.29 5.50
N ILE A 212 8.05 -3.30 5.24
CA ILE A 212 9.29 -3.46 4.45
C ILE A 212 10.20 -4.52 5.07
N GLN A 213 10.44 -4.46 6.37
CA GLN A 213 11.32 -5.44 7.04
C GLN A 213 10.78 -6.86 6.94
N LEU A 214 9.46 -7.02 7.07
CA LEU A 214 8.81 -8.32 6.93
C LEU A 214 8.85 -8.83 5.48
N GLU A 215 8.61 -7.95 4.51
CA GLU A 215 8.69 -8.27 3.08
C GLU A 215 10.12 -8.65 2.67
N GLU A 216 11.13 -7.87 3.07
CA GLU A 216 12.54 -8.17 2.76
C GLU A 216 13.01 -9.51 3.36
N ARG A 217 12.51 -9.90 4.54
CA ARG A 217 12.78 -11.23 5.10
C ARG A 217 12.21 -12.35 4.24
N ASP A 218 10.96 -12.18 3.76
CA ASP A 218 10.32 -13.17 2.89
C ASP A 218 11.03 -13.24 1.53
N LEU A 219 11.44 -12.10 0.96
CA LEU A 219 12.17 -12.04 -0.31
C LEU A 219 13.57 -12.66 -0.20
N LEU A 220 14.28 -12.44 0.91
CA LEU A 220 15.55 -13.09 1.18
C LEU A 220 15.37 -14.62 1.32
N ALA A 221 14.34 -15.07 2.00
CA ALA A 221 14.05 -16.50 2.12
C ALA A 221 13.67 -17.16 0.77
N ALA A 222 13.02 -16.41 -0.14
CA ALA A 222 12.59 -16.90 -1.44
C ALA A 222 13.67 -16.84 -2.53
N HIS A 223 14.50 -15.78 -2.53
CA HIS A 223 15.43 -15.48 -3.63
C HIS A 223 16.92 -15.49 -3.22
N GLY A 224 17.23 -15.62 -1.91
CA GLY A 224 18.60 -15.80 -1.42
C GLY A 224 19.60 -14.75 -1.91
N ALA A 225 20.69 -15.21 -2.52
CA ALA A 225 21.81 -14.38 -2.94
C ALA A 225 21.45 -13.31 -3.98
N SER A 226 20.47 -13.56 -4.86
CA SER A 226 20.05 -12.59 -5.87
C SER A 226 19.38 -11.37 -5.26
N TYR A 227 18.54 -11.57 -4.22
CA TYR A 227 17.94 -10.47 -3.49
C TYR A 227 18.95 -9.75 -2.58
N GLU A 228 19.90 -10.47 -1.99
CA GLU A 228 20.98 -9.90 -1.20
C GLU A 228 21.84 -8.94 -2.05
N GLU A 229 22.16 -9.32 -3.28
CA GLU A 229 22.89 -8.46 -4.22
C GLU A 229 22.11 -7.21 -4.60
N PHE A 230 20.79 -7.36 -4.87
CA PHE A 230 19.90 -6.22 -5.10
C PHE A 230 19.90 -5.27 -3.89
N ARG A 231 19.80 -5.80 -2.67
CA ARG A 231 19.78 -5.04 -1.41
C ARG A 231 21.07 -4.27 -1.17
N ARG A 232 22.23 -4.78 -1.58
CA ARG A 232 23.52 -4.08 -1.49
C ARG A 232 23.62 -2.91 -2.47
N ARG A 233 23.04 -3.03 -3.66
CA ARG A 233 23.15 -2.03 -4.73
C ARG A 233 22.15 -0.90 -4.60
N VAL A 234 20.94 -1.20 -4.18
CA VAL A 234 19.82 -0.26 -4.18
C VAL A 234 19.41 0.07 -2.74
N PRO A 235 19.31 1.36 -2.36
CA PRO A 235 18.87 1.75 -1.02
C PRO A 235 17.37 1.47 -0.81
N MET A 236 16.96 1.39 0.46
CA MET A 236 15.59 1.03 0.85
C MET A 236 14.56 2.08 0.41
N LEU A 237 14.70 3.35 0.85
CA LEU A 237 13.70 4.41 0.66
C LEU A 237 14.31 5.72 0.15
N ILE A 238 15.55 6.07 0.54
CA ILE A 238 16.19 7.33 0.16
C ILE A 238 16.95 7.10 -1.15
N PRO A 239 16.53 7.72 -2.27
CA PRO A 239 17.13 7.46 -3.56
C PRO A 239 18.59 7.93 -3.61
N ARG A 240 19.45 7.15 -4.27
CA ARG A 240 20.76 7.64 -4.71
C ARG A 240 20.59 8.36 -6.05
N LEU A 241 21.28 9.48 -6.22
CA LEU A 241 21.24 10.27 -7.47
C LEU A 241 21.74 9.48 -8.68
N SER A 242 22.72 8.58 -8.48
CA SER A 242 23.13 7.59 -9.49
C SER A 242 22.33 6.30 -9.26
N GLY A 243 21.39 6.00 -10.13
CA GLY A 243 20.66 4.71 -10.12
C GLY A 243 21.60 3.53 -10.35
N ALA A 244 21.27 2.37 -9.76
CA ALA A 244 22.01 1.13 -10.05
C ALA A 244 21.65 0.62 -11.47
N ALA A 245 22.62 0.03 -12.17
CA ALA A 245 22.37 -0.60 -13.46
C ALA A 245 21.32 -1.73 -13.31
N PRO A 246 20.39 -1.89 -14.28
CA PRO A 246 19.40 -2.95 -14.25
C PRO A 246 20.07 -4.33 -14.13
N ILE A 247 19.57 -5.17 -13.23
CA ILE A 247 19.96 -6.58 -13.19
C ILE A 247 19.10 -7.30 -14.23
N THR A 248 19.69 -7.67 -15.35
CA THR A 248 19.05 -8.57 -16.31
C THR A 248 19.19 -10.00 -15.80
N ALA A 249 18.12 -10.76 -15.77
CA ALA A 249 18.06 -12.16 -15.30
C ALA A 249 18.74 -13.13 -16.32
N SER A 250 19.97 -12.85 -16.71
CA SER A 250 20.73 -13.63 -17.72
C SER A 250 21.91 -14.43 -17.15
N ALA A 251 21.99 -14.62 -15.82
CA ALA A 251 23.14 -15.31 -15.20
C ALA A 251 22.83 -16.72 -14.63
N GLU A 252 21.60 -17.22 -14.66
CA GLU A 252 21.28 -18.54 -14.06
C GLU A 252 21.00 -19.68 -15.08
N ALA A 253 21.38 -19.51 -16.33
CA ALA A 253 21.23 -20.56 -17.34
C ALA A 253 22.58 -21.22 -17.77
N LYS A 254 23.61 -21.14 -16.93
CA LYS A 254 24.88 -21.87 -17.17
C LYS A 254 25.51 -22.24 -15.81
N SER A 255 25.09 -23.35 -15.24
CA SER A 255 25.92 -24.27 -14.44
C SER A 255 25.17 -25.58 -14.21
#